data_84008d3b597b93f383373987bd35d73c
#
_entry.id   84008d3b597b93f383373987bd35d73c
#
_cell.length_a   1.000
_cell.length_b   1.000
_cell.length_c   1.000
_cell.angle_alpha   90.00
_cell.angle_beta   90.00
_cell.angle_gamma   90.00
#
_symmetry.space_group_name_H-M   'P 1'
#
loop_
_entity.id
_entity.type
_entity.pdbx_description
1 polymer ?
#
loop_
_entity_poly.entity_id
_entity_poly.type
_entity_poly.pdbx_seq_one_letter_code
_entity_poly.pdbx_strand_id
1 'polypeptide(L)'
;MNIKGQSFLKLLDFTPEQIAELLALAAELKAKKKAGIPHRLCEGKQAALIFEKTSTRTRCSFEVAAHDLGMTVTYLDPSGSQIGKKESIADTARVLGRMYDGIEYRGYGQQIVEDLAKYAGIPVWNGLTNEFHPTQILADFLTIQEHFGNLTGKKLVYMGDARYNMGNSLMVGCAKMGMHFVACAPEAYFPDKALIETCKAIAAQTGAVLEFDTEPMHAVQNADVIYTDVWVSMGEPDEVWQTRIHDLLPYQVNAKLMAQAGPQCRFMHCLPAFHDLNTTIGKQISEKYGLDAMEVTDEVFESSQSIVFDEAENRMHTIKAVMAATL
;
A
#
# COMPACT_ATOMS: atom_id res chain seq x y z
N MET A 1 -2.30 -14.52 17.95
CA MET A 1 -1.49 -14.50 16.69
C MET A 1 -0.08 -15.02 16.96
N ASN A 2 0.39 -16.00 16.21
CA ASN A 2 1.78 -16.49 16.35
C ASN A 2 2.51 -16.29 15.01
N ILE A 3 3.00 -15.06 14.80
CA ILE A 3 3.81 -14.68 13.61
C ILE A 3 5.18 -14.13 14.03
N LYS A 4 5.57 -14.39 15.30
CA LYS A 4 6.89 -13.98 15.81
C LYS A 4 8.01 -14.63 14.99
N GLY A 5 8.96 -13.81 14.54
CA GLY A 5 10.04 -14.24 13.65
C GLY A 5 9.66 -14.33 12.17
N GLN A 6 8.38 -14.18 11.81
CA GLN A 6 7.93 -14.22 10.42
C GLN A 6 8.18 -12.87 9.73
N SER A 7 8.66 -12.91 8.49
CA SER A 7 8.75 -11.73 7.64
C SER A 7 7.39 -11.32 7.08
N PHE A 8 7.20 -10.02 6.81
CA PHE A 8 5.96 -9.45 6.27
C PHE A 8 6.20 -8.94 4.84
N LEU A 9 6.10 -9.85 3.86
CA LEU A 9 6.51 -9.58 2.47
C LEU A 9 5.33 -9.31 1.53
N LYS A 10 4.23 -10.04 1.69
CA LYS A 10 2.98 -9.93 0.92
C LYS A 10 1.83 -10.54 1.70
N LEU A 11 0.60 -10.06 1.50
CA LEU A 11 -0.57 -10.60 2.21
C LEU A 11 -0.93 -12.04 1.81
N LEU A 12 -0.42 -12.54 0.70
CA LEU A 12 -0.56 -13.96 0.32
C LEU A 12 0.00 -14.90 1.39
N ASP A 13 1.03 -14.48 2.12
CA ASP A 13 1.74 -15.28 3.13
C ASP A 13 0.99 -15.40 4.47
N PHE A 14 -0.15 -14.69 4.61
CA PHE A 14 -0.92 -14.61 5.84
C PHE A 14 -2.33 -15.16 5.68
N THR A 15 -2.87 -15.74 6.77
CA THR A 15 -4.28 -16.13 6.78
C THR A 15 -5.19 -14.93 7.01
N PRO A 16 -6.50 -15.01 6.66
CA PRO A 16 -7.48 -13.97 6.99
C PRO A 16 -7.49 -13.60 8.48
N GLU A 17 -7.38 -14.59 9.36
CA GLU A 17 -7.38 -14.41 10.82
C GLU A 17 -6.13 -13.63 11.26
N GLN A 18 -4.95 -13.94 10.72
CA GLN A 18 -3.71 -13.21 11.03
C GLN A 18 -3.79 -11.75 10.58
N ILE A 19 -4.38 -11.49 9.41
CA ILE A 19 -4.62 -10.12 8.93
C ILE A 19 -5.59 -9.39 9.86
N ALA A 20 -6.69 -10.02 10.26
CA ALA A 20 -7.67 -9.44 11.18
C ALA A 20 -7.05 -9.14 12.55
N GLU A 21 -6.20 -10.03 13.08
CA GLU A 21 -5.50 -9.82 14.36
C GLU A 21 -4.47 -8.67 14.26
N LEU A 22 -3.77 -8.50 13.11
CA LEU A 22 -2.89 -7.36 12.88
C LEU A 22 -3.67 -6.04 12.85
N LEU A 23 -4.85 -6.00 12.20
CA LEU A 23 -5.72 -4.83 12.19
C LEU A 23 -6.25 -4.48 13.59
N ALA A 24 -6.66 -5.48 14.35
CA ALA A 24 -7.10 -5.28 15.74
C ALA A 24 -5.97 -4.73 16.64
N LEU A 25 -4.76 -5.26 16.50
CA LEU A 25 -3.58 -4.75 17.21
C LEU A 25 -3.26 -3.32 16.79
N ALA A 26 -3.35 -3.00 15.50
CA ALA A 26 -3.13 -1.64 15.01
C ALA A 26 -4.14 -0.64 15.59
N ALA A 27 -5.42 -1.01 15.65
CA ALA A 27 -6.46 -0.19 16.27
C ALA A 27 -6.20 0.03 17.77
N GLU A 28 -5.79 -1.02 18.50
CA GLU A 28 -5.41 -0.91 19.93
C GLU A 28 -4.22 0.06 20.12
N LEU A 29 -3.15 -0.12 19.32
CA LEU A 29 -1.96 0.74 19.41
C LEU A 29 -2.24 2.18 18.99
N LYS A 30 -3.14 2.39 18.01
CA LYS A 30 -3.65 3.73 17.65
C LYS A 30 -4.38 4.37 18.82
N ALA A 31 -5.28 3.65 19.47
CA ALA A 31 -6.01 4.14 20.62
C ALA A 31 -5.07 4.51 21.79
N LYS A 32 -4.08 3.67 22.08
CA LYS A 32 -3.05 3.96 23.09
C LYS A 32 -2.27 5.23 22.79
N LYS A 33 -1.82 5.40 21.53
CA LYS A 33 -1.09 6.61 21.11
C LYS A 33 -1.96 7.85 21.25
N LYS A 34 -3.22 7.83 20.80
CA LYS A 34 -4.16 8.96 20.94
C LYS A 34 -4.45 9.31 22.42
N ALA A 35 -4.45 8.31 23.29
CA ALA A 35 -4.63 8.49 24.74
C ALA A 35 -3.34 8.87 25.51
N GLY A 36 -2.20 9.00 24.83
CA GLY A 36 -0.90 9.27 25.45
C GLY A 36 -0.37 8.12 26.31
N ILE A 37 -0.88 6.91 26.12
CA ILE A 37 -0.46 5.71 26.89
C ILE A 37 0.79 5.11 26.23
N PRO A 38 1.94 5.03 26.95
CA PRO A 38 3.15 4.39 26.45
C PRO A 38 2.94 2.92 26.10
N HIS A 39 3.52 2.49 24.96
CA HIS A 39 3.38 1.09 24.49
C HIS A 39 4.70 0.60 23.87
N ARG A 40 5.77 0.64 24.65
CA ARG A 40 7.15 0.28 24.27
C ARG A 40 7.35 -1.24 24.21
N LEU A 41 6.61 -1.92 23.32
CA LEU A 41 6.57 -3.39 23.24
C LEU A 41 7.87 -4.02 22.72
N CYS A 42 8.74 -3.23 22.07
CA CYS A 42 10.00 -3.68 21.48
C CYS A 42 11.18 -2.87 22.05
N GLU A 43 11.17 -2.58 23.35
CA GLU A 43 12.18 -1.78 24.02
C GLU A 43 13.60 -2.30 23.75
N GLY A 44 14.50 -1.39 23.32
CA GLY A 44 15.91 -1.66 23.07
C GLY A 44 16.22 -2.38 21.76
N LYS A 45 15.21 -2.79 20.98
CA LYS A 45 15.41 -3.40 19.66
C LYS A 45 15.81 -2.36 18.62
N GLN A 46 16.41 -2.84 17.53
CA GLN A 46 16.93 -1.99 16.45
C GLN A 46 16.47 -2.49 15.08
N ALA A 47 16.15 -1.56 14.18
CA ALA A 47 15.76 -1.89 12.81
C ALA A 47 16.62 -1.15 11.78
N ALA A 48 16.97 -1.82 10.69
CA ALA A 48 17.53 -1.19 9.49
C ALA A 48 16.39 -0.83 8.53
N LEU A 49 16.39 0.39 8.02
CA LEU A 49 15.42 0.87 7.01
C LEU A 49 16.17 1.08 5.68
N ILE A 50 15.98 0.16 4.73
CA ILE A 50 16.67 0.16 3.43
C ILE A 50 15.75 0.76 2.37
N PHE A 51 16.17 1.88 1.77
CA PHE A 51 15.41 2.55 0.74
C PHE A 51 16.21 2.63 -0.56
N GLU A 52 15.79 1.90 -1.59
CA GLU A 52 16.23 2.09 -2.98
C GLU A 52 15.31 3.06 -3.73
N LYS A 53 14.04 3.15 -3.33
CA LYS A 53 13.08 4.19 -3.75
C LYS A 53 12.78 5.11 -2.58
N THR A 54 12.95 6.42 -2.76
CA THR A 54 12.65 7.42 -1.74
C THR A 54 11.17 7.42 -1.34
N SER A 55 10.88 7.76 -0.10
CA SER A 55 9.50 7.93 0.38
C SER A 55 9.48 8.69 1.71
N THR A 56 8.75 9.78 1.75
CA THR A 56 8.49 10.52 2.99
C THR A 56 7.60 9.72 3.94
N ARG A 57 6.45 9.25 3.46
CA ARG A 57 5.43 8.57 4.28
C ARG A 57 5.93 7.25 4.88
N THR A 58 6.49 6.36 4.05
CA THR A 58 6.98 5.06 4.54
C THR A 58 8.09 5.25 5.55
N ARG A 59 9.06 6.13 5.27
CA ARG A 59 10.14 6.45 6.20
C ARG A 59 9.60 6.97 7.53
N CYS A 60 8.82 8.04 7.52
CA CYS A 60 8.25 8.63 8.73
C CYS A 60 7.39 7.61 9.51
N SER A 61 6.60 6.78 8.81
CA SER A 61 5.77 5.76 9.46
C SER A 61 6.60 4.72 10.21
N PHE A 62 7.68 4.20 9.60
CA PHE A 62 8.57 3.24 10.27
C PHE A 62 9.35 3.90 11.41
N GLU A 63 9.91 5.10 11.21
CA GLU A 63 10.68 5.81 12.25
C GLU A 63 9.81 6.11 13.47
N VAL A 64 8.61 6.65 13.28
CA VAL A 64 7.70 6.98 14.39
C VAL A 64 7.14 5.72 15.04
N ALA A 65 6.78 4.68 14.25
CA ALA A 65 6.33 3.39 14.79
C ALA A 65 7.41 2.74 15.66
N ALA A 66 8.66 2.73 15.20
CA ALA A 66 9.79 2.20 15.96
C ALA A 66 10.00 2.97 17.26
N HIS A 67 9.98 4.30 17.20
CA HIS A 67 10.12 5.15 18.39
C HIS A 67 9.03 4.87 19.43
N ASP A 68 7.77 4.79 19.00
CA ASP A 68 6.64 4.46 19.90
C ASP A 68 6.79 3.08 20.57
N LEU A 69 7.38 2.12 19.84
CA LEU A 69 7.66 0.76 20.36
C LEU A 69 8.93 0.68 21.24
N GLY A 70 9.70 1.76 21.38
CA GLY A 70 10.93 1.78 22.15
C GLY A 70 12.16 1.31 21.39
N MET A 71 12.07 1.28 20.07
CA MET A 71 13.15 0.88 19.17
C MET A 71 13.99 2.08 18.70
N THR A 72 15.17 1.78 18.16
CA THR A 72 15.97 2.69 17.34
C THR A 72 16.02 2.21 15.90
N VAL A 73 16.27 3.14 14.97
CA VAL A 73 16.37 2.83 13.54
C VAL A 73 17.63 3.40 12.93
N THR A 74 18.15 2.71 11.90
CA THR A 74 19.18 3.24 11.00
C THR A 74 18.60 3.34 9.60
N TYR A 75 18.55 4.54 9.05
CA TYR A 75 18.11 4.78 7.68
C TYR A 75 19.29 4.62 6.71
N LEU A 76 19.12 3.75 5.72
CA LEU A 76 20.07 3.47 4.66
C LEU A 76 19.47 3.95 3.32
N ASP A 77 19.93 5.10 2.86
CA ASP A 77 19.48 5.69 1.59
C ASP A 77 20.18 5.07 0.37
N PRO A 78 19.68 5.32 -0.86
CA PRO A 78 20.27 4.75 -2.07
C PRO A 78 21.72 5.20 -2.34
N SER A 79 22.14 6.36 -1.81
CA SER A 79 23.49 6.90 -2.00
C SER A 79 24.48 6.35 -0.97
N GLY A 80 23.99 6.07 0.24
CA GLY A 80 24.77 5.56 1.37
C GLY A 80 24.93 4.03 1.40
N SER A 81 24.20 3.29 0.55
CA SER A 81 24.20 1.82 0.53
C SER A 81 25.01 1.24 -0.60
N GLN A 82 25.73 0.12 -0.32
CA GLN A 82 26.45 -0.69 -1.31
C GLN A 82 25.62 -1.88 -1.82
N ILE A 83 24.38 -2.03 -1.35
CA ILE A 83 23.49 -3.14 -1.67
C ILE A 83 23.28 -3.26 -3.17
N GLY A 84 23.52 -4.48 -3.71
CA GLY A 84 23.36 -4.76 -5.14
C GLY A 84 24.43 -4.12 -6.05
N LYS A 85 25.38 -3.36 -5.49
CA LYS A 85 26.47 -2.70 -6.25
C LYS A 85 27.80 -3.41 -6.05
N LYS A 86 28.35 -3.31 -4.84
CA LYS A 86 29.62 -3.95 -4.45
C LYS A 86 29.42 -5.13 -3.51
N GLU A 87 28.22 -5.27 -2.94
CA GLU A 87 27.87 -6.34 -2.02
C GLU A 87 26.59 -7.02 -2.51
N SER A 88 26.53 -8.35 -2.43
CA SER A 88 25.34 -9.10 -2.81
C SER A 88 24.21 -8.88 -1.79
N ILE A 89 22.95 -9.02 -2.24
CA ILE A 89 21.78 -8.96 -1.36
C ILE A 89 21.91 -9.96 -0.20
N ALA A 90 22.37 -11.18 -0.50
CA ALA A 90 22.55 -12.24 0.49
C ALA A 90 23.61 -11.89 1.55
N ASP A 91 24.73 -11.27 1.17
CA ASP A 91 25.77 -10.89 2.11
C ASP A 91 25.34 -9.70 2.97
N THR A 92 24.74 -8.69 2.35
CA THR A 92 24.11 -7.58 3.09
C THR A 92 23.09 -8.10 4.11
N ALA A 93 22.19 -9.02 3.70
CA ALA A 93 21.20 -9.61 4.61
C ALA A 93 21.84 -10.30 5.82
N ARG A 94 22.89 -11.10 5.58
CA ARG A 94 23.63 -11.81 6.67
C ARG A 94 24.33 -10.83 7.62
N VAL A 95 24.89 -9.75 7.10
CA VAL A 95 25.54 -8.71 7.93
C VAL A 95 24.50 -7.99 8.78
N LEU A 96 23.44 -7.47 8.15
CA LEU A 96 22.40 -6.72 8.87
C LEU A 96 21.65 -7.61 9.86
N GLY A 97 21.40 -8.89 9.51
CA GLY A 97 20.76 -9.85 10.41
C GLY A 97 21.56 -10.17 11.68
N ARG A 98 22.86 -9.81 11.75
CA ARG A 98 23.70 -9.92 12.96
C ARG A 98 23.78 -8.63 13.76
N MET A 99 23.28 -7.52 13.21
CA MET A 99 23.35 -6.19 13.83
C MET A 99 21.99 -5.69 14.31
N TYR A 100 20.92 -6.10 13.63
CA TYR A 100 19.56 -5.61 13.83
C TYR A 100 18.59 -6.71 14.23
N ASP A 101 17.45 -6.34 14.77
CA ASP A 101 16.34 -7.23 15.13
C ASP A 101 15.31 -7.37 13.99
N GLY A 102 15.28 -6.40 13.06
CA GLY A 102 14.41 -6.41 11.89
C GLY A 102 14.92 -5.50 10.78
N ILE A 103 14.49 -5.77 9.56
CA ILE A 103 14.87 -5.01 8.36
C ILE A 103 13.62 -4.58 7.60
N GLU A 104 13.48 -3.29 7.31
CA GLU A 104 12.55 -2.81 6.30
C GLU A 104 13.25 -2.65 4.96
N TYR A 105 12.57 -3.01 3.89
CA TYR A 105 13.03 -2.78 2.54
C TYR A 105 11.95 -2.09 1.70
N ARG A 106 12.34 -1.01 1.03
CA ARG A 106 11.53 -0.33 0.02
C ARG A 106 12.35 -0.15 -1.25
N GLY A 107 11.92 -0.79 -2.33
CA GLY A 107 12.70 -0.78 -3.57
C GLY A 107 11.94 -1.24 -4.80
N TYR A 108 12.59 -2.05 -5.63
CA TYR A 108 12.10 -2.45 -6.93
C TYR A 108 11.50 -3.86 -6.94
N GLY A 109 12.32 -4.88 -7.08
CA GLY A 109 11.85 -6.25 -7.29
C GLY A 109 11.46 -6.97 -6.01
N GLN A 110 10.38 -7.74 -6.07
CA GLN A 110 9.93 -8.61 -4.96
C GLN A 110 11.01 -9.63 -4.57
N GLN A 111 11.75 -10.15 -5.54
CA GLN A 111 12.83 -11.12 -5.28
C GLN A 111 13.90 -10.57 -4.33
N ILE A 112 14.17 -9.26 -4.37
CA ILE A 112 15.16 -8.62 -3.48
C ILE A 112 14.73 -8.73 -2.02
N VAL A 113 13.48 -8.38 -1.72
CA VAL A 113 12.96 -8.46 -0.35
C VAL A 113 12.80 -9.91 0.13
N GLU A 114 12.50 -10.84 -0.77
CA GLU A 114 12.44 -12.27 -0.48
C GLU A 114 13.84 -12.85 -0.19
N ASP A 115 14.87 -12.42 -0.93
CA ASP A 115 16.26 -12.79 -0.66
C ASP A 115 16.76 -12.20 0.67
N LEU A 116 16.43 -10.94 0.97
CA LEU A 116 16.71 -10.36 2.28
C LEU A 116 16.10 -11.22 3.40
N ALA A 117 14.83 -11.58 3.29
CA ALA A 117 14.13 -12.41 4.29
C ALA A 117 14.76 -13.81 4.42
N LYS A 118 15.17 -14.39 3.31
CA LYS A 118 15.80 -15.73 3.27
C LYS A 118 17.15 -15.79 3.99
N TYR A 119 17.95 -14.72 3.90
CA TYR A 119 19.33 -14.75 4.37
C TYR A 119 19.59 -13.96 5.65
N ALA A 120 18.66 -13.06 6.07
CA ALA A 120 18.88 -12.24 7.25
C ALA A 120 18.77 -13.01 8.57
N GLY A 121 17.90 -14.03 8.66
CA GLY A 121 17.62 -14.76 9.89
C GLY A 121 16.82 -13.97 10.93
N ILE A 122 16.31 -12.80 10.57
CA ILE A 122 15.44 -11.92 11.34
C ILE A 122 14.26 -11.47 10.47
N PRO A 123 13.14 -10.95 11.05
CA PRO A 123 12.01 -10.46 10.29
C PRO A 123 12.40 -9.37 9.28
N VAL A 124 11.87 -9.48 8.07
CA VAL A 124 11.99 -8.48 7.01
C VAL A 124 10.58 -7.97 6.66
N TRP A 125 10.44 -6.64 6.55
CA TRP A 125 9.17 -5.97 6.26
C TRP A 125 9.24 -5.30 4.88
N ASN A 126 8.30 -5.64 4.02
CA ASN A 126 8.17 -5.04 2.70
C ASN A 126 7.49 -3.67 2.81
N GLY A 127 8.27 -2.60 2.72
CA GLY A 127 7.78 -1.22 2.67
C GLY A 127 7.17 -0.85 1.32
N LEU A 128 7.63 -1.46 0.23
CA LEU A 128 7.07 -1.46 -1.13
C LEU A 128 8.02 -2.18 -2.09
N THR A 129 7.48 -2.98 -2.98
CA THR A 129 8.13 -3.45 -4.21
C THR A 129 7.29 -3.08 -5.43
N ASN A 130 7.73 -3.43 -6.64
CA ASN A 130 6.91 -3.24 -7.85
C ASN A 130 5.67 -4.13 -7.83
N GLU A 131 5.75 -5.29 -7.19
CA GLU A 131 4.72 -6.32 -7.18
C GLU A 131 3.74 -6.19 -6.00
N PHE A 132 4.24 -5.77 -4.80
CA PHE A 132 3.41 -5.72 -3.60
C PHE A 132 3.72 -4.54 -2.67
N HIS A 133 2.68 -4.07 -1.97
CA HIS A 133 2.77 -3.03 -0.94
C HIS A 133 1.90 -3.40 0.29
N PRO A 134 2.23 -4.50 1.01
CA PRO A 134 1.34 -5.06 2.03
C PRO A 134 1.08 -4.11 3.21
N THR A 135 2.05 -3.26 3.57
CA THR A 135 1.89 -2.29 4.66
C THR A 135 0.87 -1.19 4.33
N GLN A 136 0.69 -0.86 3.04
CA GLN A 136 -0.36 0.06 2.60
C GLN A 136 -1.73 -0.59 2.79
N ILE A 137 -1.90 -1.83 2.35
CA ILE A 137 -3.21 -2.49 2.38
C ILE A 137 -3.74 -2.67 3.82
N LEU A 138 -2.86 -2.91 4.79
CA LEU A 138 -3.29 -2.93 6.19
C LEU A 138 -3.82 -1.56 6.63
N ALA A 139 -3.19 -0.46 6.19
CA ALA A 139 -3.66 0.89 6.50
C ALA A 139 -4.99 1.19 5.82
N ASP A 140 -5.15 0.79 4.56
CA ASP A 140 -6.39 0.92 3.82
C ASP A 140 -7.53 0.20 4.53
N PHE A 141 -7.29 -1.04 4.95
CA PHE A 141 -8.29 -1.85 5.63
C PHE A 141 -8.63 -1.32 7.03
N LEU A 142 -7.66 -0.85 7.80
CA LEU A 142 -7.93 -0.20 9.07
C LEU A 142 -8.81 1.04 8.85
N THR A 143 -8.52 1.84 7.82
CA THR A 143 -9.29 3.05 7.48
C THR A 143 -10.72 2.68 7.06
N ILE A 144 -10.89 1.66 6.22
CA ILE A 144 -12.21 1.16 5.83
C ILE A 144 -12.99 0.67 7.06
N GLN A 145 -12.37 -0.06 7.98
CA GLN A 145 -13.02 -0.50 9.21
C GLN A 145 -13.44 0.67 10.12
N GLU A 146 -12.63 1.72 10.20
CA GLU A 146 -12.97 2.92 10.99
C GLU A 146 -14.17 3.67 10.42
N HIS A 147 -14.34 3.71 9.09
CA HIS A 147 -15.44 4.41 8.43
C HIS A 147 -16.70 3.55 8.25
N PHE A 148 -16.58 2.24 8.07
CA PHE A 148 -17.69 1.36 7.71
C PHE A 148 -17.97 0.24 8.74
N GLY A 149 -17.13 0.09 9.76
CA GLY A 149 -17.29 -0.90 10.84
C GLY A 149 -16.76 -2.30 10.51
N ASN A 150 -16.78 -2.72 9.24
CA ASN A 150 -16.27 -4.02 8.81
C ASN A 150 -15.68 -3.96 7.40
N LEU A 151 -15.03 -5.07 6.97
CA LEU A 151 -14.49 -5.25 5.62
C LEU A 151 -15.36 -6.16 4.75
N THR A 152 -15.89 -7.23 5.33
CA THR A 152 -16.61 -8.27 4.59
C THR A 152 -17.78 -7.69 3.79
N GLY A 153 -17.84 -8.02 2.51
CA GLY A 153 -18.85 -7.56 1.57
C GLY A 153 -18.72 -6.11 1.10
N LYS A 154 -17.75 -5.34 1.62
CA LYS A 154 -17.50 -3.97 1.15
C LYS A 154 -16.96 -3.99 -0.26
N LYS A 155 -17.52 -3.14 -1.14
CA LYS A 155 -17.10 -3.00 -2.53
C LYS A 155 -16.03 -1.91 -2.66
N LEU A 156 -14.83 -2.34 -3.04
CA LEU A 156 -13.70 -1.47 -3.37
C LEU A 156 -13.44 -1.52 -4.87
N VAL A 157 -13.53 -0.37 -5.53
CA VAL A 157 -13.23 -0.20 -6.95
C VAL A 157 -11.88 0.49 -7.10
N TYR A 158 -10.92 -0.24 -7.68
CA TYR A 158 -9.61 0.32 -8.02
C TYR A 158 -9.64 0.86 -9.44
N MET A 159 -9.40 2.17 -9.60
CA MET A 159 -9.44 2.90 -10.88
C MET A 159 -8.02 3.15 -11.39
N GLY A 160 -7.66 2.57 -12.53
CA GLY A 160 -6.37 2.80 -13.16
C GLY A 160 -5.53 1.54 -13.35
N ASP A 161 -4.18 1.68 -13.39
CA ASP A 161 -3.28 0.57 -13.69
C ASP A 161 -3.18 -0.43 -12.54
N ALA A 162 -3.88 -1.55 -12.65
CA ALA A 162 -3.94 -2.59 -11.63
C ALA A 162 -2.83 -3.66 -11.74
N ARG A 163 -1.87 -3.53 -12.67
CA ARG A 163 -0.81 -4.53 -12.91
C ARG A 163 0.29 -4.53 -11.86
N TYR A 164 0.41 -3.46 -11.08
CA TYR A 164 1.51 -3.23 -10.13
C TYR A 164 1.08 -3.39 -8.67
N ASN A 165 1.94 -2.96 -7.77
CA ASN A 165 1.85 -3.24 -6.33
C ASN A 165 0.49 -2.90 -5.70
N MET A 166 -0.15 -1.76 -6.03
CA MET A 166 -1.41 -1.39 -5.41
C MET A 166 -2.57 -2.27 -5.91
N GLY A 167 -2.74 -2.42 -7.23
CA GLY A 167 -3.77 -3.29 -7.80
C GLY A 167 -3.63 -4.75 -7.32
N ASN A 168 -2.40 -5.27 -7.38
CA ASN A 168 -2.09 -6.63 -6.91
C ASN A 168 -2.40 -6.81 -5.42
N SER A 169 -1.93 -5.88 -4.58
CA SER A 169 -2.05 -6.02 -3.12
C SER A 169 -3.49 -5.80 -2.65
N LEU A 170 -4.23 -4.86 -3.25
CA LEU A 170 -5.66 -4.66 -2.96
C LEU A 170 -6.48 -5.90 -3.37
N MET A 171 -6.23 -6.47 -4.55
CA MET A 171 -6.91 -7.70 -4.99
C MET A 171 -6.66 -8.86 -4.03
N VAL A 172 -5.39 -9.09 -3.63
CA VAL A 172 -5.03 -10.12 -2.67
C VAL A 172 -5.70 -9.87 -1.32
N GLY A 173 -5.59 -8.65 -0.81
CA GLY A 173 -6.18 -8.29 0.47
C GLY A 173 -7.70 -8.45 0.49
N CYS A 174 -8.39 -7.95 -0.53
CA CYS A 174 -9.84 -8.09 -0.67
C CYS A 174 -10.26 -9.56 -0.76
N ALA A 175 -9.52 -10.38 -1.54
CA ALA A 175 -9.75 -11.83 -1.61
C ALA A 175 -9.63 -12.49 -0.22
N LYS A 176 -8.63 -12.11 0.58
CA LYS A 176 -8.43 -12.64 1.94
C LYS A 176 -9.53 -12.22 2.92
N MET A 177 -10.00 -10.97 2.82
CA MET A 177 -10.92 -10.39 3.81
C MET A 177 -12.41 -10.48 3.43
N GLY A 178 -12.76 -11.25 2.40
CA GLY A 178 -14.16 -11.42 1.98
C GLY A 178 -14.79 -10.16 1.41
N MET A 179 -14.00 -9.27 0.81
CA MET A 179 -14.46 -8.03 0.19
C MET A 179 -14.85 -8.24 -1.28
N HIS A 180 -15.55 -7.28 -1.86
CA HIS A 180 -15.80 -7.21 -3.29
C HIS A 180 -14.78 -6.26 -3.93
N PHE A 181 -13.83 -6.79 -4.70
CA PHE A 181 -12.82 -6.03 -5.43
C PHE A 181 -13.20 -5.91 -6.89
N VAL A 182 -13.13 -4.70 -7.43
CA VAL A 182 -13.27 -4.43 -8.86
C VAL A 182 -12.03 -3.73 -9.37
N ALA A 183 -11.30 -4.33 -10.31
CA ALA A 183 -10.28 -3.60 -11.08
C ALA A 183 -10.95 -2.94 -12.28
N CYS A 184 -10.98 -1.61 -12.31
CA CYS A 184 -11.57 -0.83 -13.39
C CYS A 184 -10.49 -0.14 -14.21
N ALA A 185 -10.20 -0.68 -15.39
CA ALA A 185 -9.15 -0.26 -16.29
C ALA A 185 -9.36 -0.83 -17.70
N PRO A 186 -8.63 -0.38 -18.74
CA PRO A 186 -8.52 -1.15 -19.98
C PRO A 186 -7.98 -2.57 -19.69
N GLU A 187 -8.39 -3.59 -20.43
CA GLU A 187 -8.00 -5.00 -20.19
C GLU A 187 -6.47 -5.22 -20.09
N ALA A 188 -5.69 -4.46 -20.86
CA ALA A 188 -4.23 -4.51 -20.83
C ALA A 188 -3.60 -4.05 -19.50
N TYR A 189 -4.39 -3.44 -18.63
CA TYR A 189 -3.99 -2.91 -17.32
C TYR A 189 -4.54 -3.74 -16.14
N PHE A 190 -5.16 -4.88 -16.39
CA PHE A 190 -5.57 -5.82 -15.34
C PHE A 190 -4.37 -6.55 -14.74
N PRO A 191 -4.46 -7.05 -13.50
CA PRO A 191 -3.42 -7.84 -12.86
C PRO A 191 -3.04 -9.10 -13.67
N ASP A 192 -1.87 -9.66 -13.37
CA ASP A 192 -1.41 -10.90 -14.00
C ASP A 192 -2.41 -12.06 -13.81
N LYS A 193 -2.63 -12.85 -14.85
CA LYS A 193 -3.60 -13.95 -14.85
C LYS A 193 -3.33 -15.01 -13.78
N ALA A 194 -2.06 -15.31 -13.50
CA ALA A 194 -1.70 -16.30 -12.47
C ALA A 194 -2.05 -15.80 -11.08
N LEU A 195 -1.85 -14.49 -10.82
CA LEU A 195 -2.26 -13.87 -9.57
C LEU A 195 -3.78 -13.81 -9.44
N ILE A 196 -4.50 -13.49 -10.52
CA ILE A 196 -5.99 -13.51 -10.55
C ILE A 196 -6.51 -14.90 -10.17
N GLU A 197 -5.99 -15.97 -10.77
CA GLU A 197 -6.43 -17.34 -10.46
C GLU A 197 -6.11 -17.73 -9.00
N THR A 198 -4.96 -17.31 -8.48
CA THR A 198 -4.63 -17.48 -7.07
C THR A 198 -5.64 -16.77 -6.16
N CYS A 199 -5.98 -15.53 -6.47
CA CYS A 199 -6.95 -14.76 -5.70
C CYS A 199 -8.38 -15.31 -5.80
N LYS A 200 -8.80 -15.85 -6.98
CA LYS A 200 -10.08 -16.54 -7.13
C LYS A 200 -10.18 -17.78 -6.26
N ALA A 201 -9.10 -18.56 -6.15
CA ALA A 201 -9.06 -19.71 -5.26
C ALA A 201 -9.22 -19.32 -3.79
N ILE A 202 -8.64 -18.20 -3.38
CA ILE A 202 -8.81 -17.64 -2.03
C ILE A 202 -10.25 -17.13 -1.86
N ALA A 203 -10.77 -16.39 -2.82
CA ALA A 203 -12.11 -15.81 -2.79
C ALA A 203 -13.20 -16.90 -2.65
N ALA A 204 -13.02 -18.04 -3.29
CA ALA A 204 -13.93 -19.19 -3.13
C ALA A 204 -14.03 -19.71 -1.69
N GLN A 205 -13.01 -19.46 -0.84
CA GLN A 205 -12.99 -19.88 0.56
C GLN A 205 -13.53 -18.80 1.49
N THR A 206 -13.32 -17.51 1.15
CA THR A 206 -13.65 -16.35 2.00
C THR A 206 -14.99 -15.73 1.67
N GLY A 207 -15.58 -16.08 0.51
CA GLY A 207 -16.79 -15.42 -0.01
C GLY A 207 -16.53 -14.07 -0.68
N ALA A 208 -15.27 -13.71 -0.95
CA ALA A 208 -14.92 -12.50 -1.69
C ALA A 208 -15.41 -12.58 -3.15
N VAL A 209 -15.64 -11.41 -3.75
CA VAL A 209 -15.98 -11.26 -5.16
C VAL A 209 -14.85 -10.52 -5.87
N LEU A 210 -14.40 -11.00 -7.01
CA LEU A 210 -13.36 -10.36 -7.83
C LEU A 210 -13.92 -10.10 -9.23
N GLU A 211 -13.97 -8.83 -9.61
CA GLU A 211 -14.48 -8.38 -10.91
C GLU A 211 -13.43 -7.54 -11.65
N PHE A 212 -13.55 -7.54 -12.97
CA PHE A 212 -12.67 -6.80 -13.89
C PHE A 212 -13.58 -6.09 -14.88
N ASP A 213 -13.57 -4.77 -14.89
CA ASP A 213 -14.53 -3.96 -15.65
C ASP A 213 -13.78 -2.88 -16.44
N THR A 214 -14.20 -2.65 -17.67
CA THR A 214 -13.65 -1.59 -18.52
C THR A 214 -14.51 -0.33 -18.53
N GLU A 215 -15.71 -0.38 -17.89
CA GLU A 215 -16.69 0.72 -17.91
C GLU A 215 -16.76 1.44 -16.55
N PRO A 216 -16.10 2.59 -16.39
CA PRO A 216 -16.01 3.30 -15.11
C PRO A 216 -17.35 3.56 -14.43
N MET A 217 -18.36 4.01 -15.20
CA MET A 217 -19.70 4.33 -14.65
C MET A 217 -20.48 3.09 -14.21
N HIS A 218 -20.16 1.91 -14.75
CA HIS A 218 -20.70 0.64 -14.29
C HIS A 218 -19.96 0.13 -13.06
N ALA A 219 -18.64 0.13 -13.11
CA ALA A 219 -17.80 -0.37 -12.04
C ALA A 219 -18.09 0.28 -10.67
N VAL A 220 -18.31 1.61 -10.64
CA VAL A 220 -18.52 2.36 -9.39
C VAL A 220 -19.91 2.25 -8.79
N GLN A 221 -20.87 1.60 -9.47
CA GLN A 221 -22.21 1.44 -8.92
C GLN A 221 -22.18 0.70 -7.57
N ASN A 222 -22.79 1.31 -6.55
CA ASN A 222 -22.84 0.80 -5.18
C ASN A 222 -21.44 0.56 -4.56
N ALA A 223 -20.40 1.28 -5.00
CA ALA A 223 -19.07 1.21 -4.39
C ALA A 223 -19.11 1.83 -2.98
N ASP A 224 -18.53 1.12 -2.00
CA ASP A 224 -18.22 1.70 -0.69
C ASP A 224 -16.96 2.56 -0.77
N VAL A 225 -15.97 2.13 -1.58
CA VAL A 225 -14.69 2.80 -1.76
C VAL A 225 -14.33 2.88 -3.24
N ILE A 226 -13.92 4.07 -3.70
CA ILE A 226 -13.18 4.26 -4.95
C ILE A 226 -11.73 4.56 -4.58
N TYR A 227 -10.81 3.76 -5.09
CA TYR A 227 -9.38 3.85 -4.87
C TYR A 227 -8.64 4.12 -6.17
N THR A 228 -7.63 4.99 -6.17
CA THR A 228 -6.74 5.17 -7.31
C THR A 228 -5.30 5.37 -6.86
N ASP A 229 -4.37 5.31 -7.80
CA ASP A 229 -2.94 5.59 -7.63
C ASP A 229 -2.44 6.34 -8.86
N VAL A 230 -1.25 6.93 -8.75
CA VAL A 230 -0.61 7.64 -9.86
C VAL A 230 -0.52 6.76 -11.11
N TRP A 231 -0.78 7.35 -12.29
CA TRP A 231 -0.76 6.61 -13.54
C TRP A 231 0.64 6.22 -14.01
N VAL A 232 1.65 6.94 -13.55
CA VAL A 232 3.07 6.64 -13.83
C VAL A 232 3.82 6.54 -12.51
N SER A 233 4.36 5.37 -12.26
CA SER A 233 5.08 5.08 -11.02
C SER A 233 6.49 5.67 -11.01
N MET A 234 7.01 5.93 -9.81
CA MET A 234 8.38 6.41 -9.62
C MET A 234 9.39 5.43 -10.24
N GLY A 235 10.22 5.95 -11.17
CA GLY A 235 11.25 5.19 -11.87
C GLY A 235 10.83 4.64 -13.23
N GLU A 236 9.58 4.88 -13.67
CA GLU A 236 9.19 4.64 -15.06
C GLU A 236 9.73 5.74 -15.98
N PRO A 237 10.07 5.43 -17.25
CA PRO A 237 10.62 6.41 -18.21
C PRO A 237 9.57 7.45 -18.63
N ASP A 238 10.02 8.65 -18.95
CA ASP A 238 9.13 9.76 -19.35
C ASP A 238 8.28 9.48 -20.59
N GLU A 239 8.72 8.57 -21.46
CA GLU A 239 8.03 8.19 -22.69
C GLU A 239 6.69 7.51 -22.45
N VAL A 240 6.48 6.91 -21.27
CA VAL A 240 5.22 6.20 -20.96
C VAL A 240 4.08 7.16 -20.65
N TRP A 241 4.36 8.42 -20.26
CA TRP A 241 3.33 9.39 -19.84
C TRP A 241 2.23 9.58 -20.88
N GLN A 242 2.58 9.79 -22.14
CA GLN A 242 1.60 10.03 -23.18
C GLN A 242 0.62 8.87 -23.35
N THR A 243 1.14 7.64 -23.38
CA THR A 243 0.32 6.44 -23.51
C THR A 243 -0.55 6.26 -22.27
N ARG A 244 0.02 6.43 -21.06
CA ARG A 244 -0.74 6.29 -19.81
C ARG A 244 -1.86 7.31 -19.69
N ILE A 245 -1.60 8.57 -20.03
CA ILE A 245 -2.62 9.63 -20.04
C ILE A 245 -3.72 9.27 -21.03
N HIS A 246 -3.37 8.90 -22.27
CA HIS A 246 -4.35 8.53 -23.28
C HIS A 246 -5.26 7.38 -22.81
N ASP A 247 -4.66 6.33 -22.26
CA ASP A 247 -5.39 5.11 -21.90
C ASP A 247 -6.19 5.25 -20.61
N LEU A 248 -5.67 6.02 -19.62
CA LEU A 248 -6.22 6.09 -18.26
C LEU A 248 -7.05 7.34 -17.98
N LEU A 249 -7.02 8.37 -18.84
CA LEU A 249 -7.86 9.57 -18.67
C LEU A 249 -9.36 9.26 -18.54
N PRO A 250 -9.95 8.28 -19.25
CA PRO A 250 -11.33 7.86 -19.03
C PRO A 250 -11.63 7.31 -17.63
N TYR A 251 -10.58 6.91 -16.90
CA TYR A 251 -10.64 6.33 -15.56
C TYR A 251 -10.27 7.32 -14.45
N GLN A 252 -10.13 8.62 -14.78
CA GLN A 252 -9.90 9.66 -13.78
C GLN A 252 -11.06 9.71 -12.77
N VAL A 253 -10.74 9.68 -11.48
CA VAL A 253 -11.75 9.83 -10.43
C VAL A 253 -12.17 11.30 -10.33
N ASN A 254 -13.42 11.57 -10.62
CA ASN A 254 -14.01 12.91 -10.65
C ASN A 254 -15.38 12.92 -9.96
N ALA A 255 -15.95 14.12 -9.79
CA ALA A 255 -17.24 14.30 -9.11
C ALA A 255 -18.37 13.47 -9.74
N LYS A 256 -18.36 13.25 -11.07
CA LYS A 256 -19.38 12.45 -11.75
C LYS A 256 -19.32 10.98 -11.33
N LEU A 257 -18.11 10.39 -11.22
CA LEU A 257 -17.92 9.02 -10.73
C LEU A 257 -18.30 8.90 -9.27
N MET A 258 -17.91 9.86 -8.42
CA MET A 258 -18.30 9.88 -7.01
C MET A 258 -19.82 9.98 -6.83
N ALA A 259 -20.47 10.81 -7.61
CA ALA A 259 -21.94 10.94 -7.60
C ALA A 259 -22.64 9.64 -8.02
N GLN A 260 -22.10 8.90 -9.00
CA GLN A 260 -22.61 7.60 -9.45
C GLN A 260 -22.48 6.52 -8.35
N ALA A 261 -21.39 6.52 -7.61
CA ALA A 261 -21.19 5.62 -6.48
C ALA A 261 -22.11 5.96 -5.28
N GLY A 262 -22.42 7.22 -5.12
CA GLY A 262 -23.35 7.72 -4.10
C GLY A 262 -22.66 8.42 -2.91
N PRO A 263 -23.44 9.07 -2.04
CA PRO A 263 -22.93 9.96 -0.99
C PRO A 263 -22.17 9.22 0.14
N GLN A 264 -22.38 7.92 0.28
CA GLN A 264 -21.70 7.10 1.31
C GLN A 264 -20.34 6.59 0.85
N CYS A 265 -20.06 6.64 -0.46
CA CYS A 265 -18.77 6.22 -1.01
C CYS A 265 -17.63 7.09 -0.47
N ARG A 266 -16.49 6.48 -0.18
CA ARG A 266 -15.26 7.18 0.22
C ARG A 266 -14.22 7.08 -0.87
N PHE A 267 -13.46 8.16 -1.02
CA PHE A 267 -12.30 8.21 -1.90
C PHE A 267 -11.02 7.93 -1.12
N MET A 268 -10.17 7.05 -1.63
CA MET A 268 -8.88 6.67 -1.06
C MET A 268 -7.76 6.75 -2.10
N HIS A 269 -6.54 7.01 -1.62
CA HIS A 269 -5.33 7.11 -2.44
C HIS A 269 -4.08 6.95 -1.58
N CYS A 270 -3.15 6.08 -1.96
CA CYS A 270 -1.91 5.83 -1.20
C CYS A 270 -0.95 7.02 -1.10
N LEU A 271 -1.18 8.08 -1.88
CA LEU A 271 -0.34 9.27 -2.00
C LEU A 271 1.12 8.98 -2.47
N PRO A 272 1.75 9.88 -3.24
CA PRO A 272 1.29 11.21 -3.63
C PRO A 272 0.20 11.16 -4.69
N ALA A 273 -0.64 12.20 -4.79
CA ALA A 273 -1.66 12.35 -5.83
C ALA A 273 -1.36 13.57 -6.70
N PHE A 274 -1.66 13.46 -8.00
CA PHE A 274 -1.56 14.57 -8.95
C PHE A 274 -2.95 15.17 -9.21
N HIS A 275 -3.50 15.84 -8.21
CA HIS A 275 -4.84 16.43 -8.25
C HIS A 275 -4.85 17.92 -8.57
N ASP A 276 -3.68 18.59 -8.46
CA ASP A 276 -3.52 20.04 -8.65
C ASP A 276 -2.16 20.43 -9.28
N LEU A 277 -1.94 21.74 -9.41
CA LEU A 277 -0.71 22.34 -9.97
C LEU A 277 0.30 22.78 -8.90
N ASN A 278 0.13 22.39 -7.62
CA ASN A 278 1.01 22.84 -6.55
C ASN A 278 2.33 22.07 -6.47
N THR A 279 2.51 21.04 -7.31
CA THR A 279 3.75 20.27 -7.41
C THR A 279 4.54 20.62 -8.66
N THR A 280 5.87 20.42 -8.64
CA THR A 280 6.72 20.62 -9.83
C THR A 280 6.30 19.71 -10.97
N ILE A 281 6.00 18.45 -10.70
CA ILE A 281 5.59 17.47 -11.71
C ILE A 281 4.20 17.81 -12.26
N GLY A 282 3.24 18.19 -11.40
CA GLY A 282 1.91 18.62 -11.85
C GLY A 282 1.97 19.79 -12.85
N LYS A 283 2.82 20.79 -12.58
CA LYS A 283 3.05 21.91 -13.51
C LYS A 283 3.65 21.44 -14.83
N GLN A 284 4.67 20.60 -14.80
CA GLN A 284 5.30 20.05 -16.01
C GLN A 284 4.32 19.26 -16.88
N ILE A 285 3.43 18.50 -16.26
CA ILE A 285 2.40 17.72 -16.94
C ILE A 285 1.34 18.63 -17.54
N SER A 286 0.90 19.66 -16.81
CA SER A 286 -0.04 20.65 -17.32
C SER A 286 0.54 21.39 -18.52
N GLU A 287 1.78 21.85 -18.44
CA GLU A 287 2.48 22.53 -19.55
C GLU A 287 2.63 21.63 -20.78
N LYS A 288 2.92 20.32 -20.58
CA LYS A 288 3.20 19.39 -21.67
C LYS A 288 1.95 18.75 -22.27
N TYR A 289 0.94 18.46 -21.45
CA TYR A 289 -0.23 17.66 -21.85
C TYR A 289 -1.57 18.41 -21.69
N GLY A 290 -1.57 19.61 -21.09
CA GLY A 290 -2.78 20.42 -20.91
C GLY A 290 -3.74 19.88 -19.86
N LEU A 291 -3.24 19.12 -18.87
CA LEU A 291 -4.04 18.51 -17.79
C LEU A 291 -3.69 19.14 -16.45
N ASP A 292 -4.69 19.69 -15.76
CA ASP A 292 -4.52 20.32 -14.46
C ASP A 292 -4.66 19.31 -13.29
N ALA A 293 -5.16 18.12 -13.57
CA ALA A 293 -5.27 16.99 -12.68
C ALA A 293 -5.12 15.68 -13.46
N MET A 294 -4.61 14.64 -12.80
CA MET A 294 -4.36 13.33 -13.44
C MET A 294 -5.37 12.28 -12.97
N GLU A 295 -4.98 11.37 -12.09
CA GLU A 295 -5.77 10.23 -11.63
C GLU A 295 -7.00 10.62 -10.80
N VAL A 296 -6.99 11.80 -10.20
CA VAL A 296 -8.12 12.35 -9.41
C VAL A 296 -8.20 13.86 -9.58
N THR A 297 -9.41 14.42 -9.62
CA THR A 297 -9.62 15.88 -9.61
C THR A 297 -9.48 16.47 -8.22
N ASP A 298 -9.05 17.72 -8.12
CA ASP A 298 -8.92 18.46 -6.85
C ASP A 298 -10.25 18.52 -6.08
N GLU A 299 -11.36 18.70 -6.79
CA GLU A 299 -12.71 18.70 -6.22
C GLU A 299 -13.01 17.41 -5.43
N VAL A 300 -12.58 16.25 -5.92
CA VAL A 300 -12.75 14.97 -5.22
C VAL A 300 -11.73 14.82 -4.09
N PHE A 301 -10.49 15.16 -4.36
CA PHE A 301 -9.40 15.02 -3.39
C PHE A 301 -9.64 15.84 -2.12
N GLU A 302 -10.15 17.06 -2.23
CA GLU A 302 -10.46 17.98 -1.12
C GLU A 302 -11.90 17.82 -0.59
N SER A 303 -12.69 16.89 -1.13
CA SER A 303 -14.07 16.68 -0.71
C SER A 303 -14.20 16.01 0.67
N SER A 304 -15.38 16.12 1.29
CA SER A 304 -15.70 15.40 2.52
C SER A 304 -15.80 13.87 2.35
N GLN A 305 -15.82 13.36 1.11
CA GLN A 305 -15.77 11.93 0.82
C GLN A 305 -14.33 11.39 0.79
N SER A 306 -13.32 12.26 0.69
CA SER A 306 -11.92 11.89 0.72
C SER A 306 -11.45 11.56 2.14
N ILE A 307 -10.83 10.39 2.30
CA ILE A 307 -10.29 9.91 3.58
C ILE A 307 -8.80 9.57 3.47
N VAL A 308 -8.12 10.17 2.50
CA VAL A 308 -6.70 9.91 2.17
C VAL A 308 -5.73 10.25 3.32
N PHE A 309 -6.06 11.21 4.18
CA PHE A 309 -5.21 11.57 5.30
C PHE A 309 -5.40 10.66 6.51
N ASP A 310 -6.61 10.14 6.73
CA ASP A 310 -6.86 9.06 7.71
C ASP A 310 -6.10 7.79 7.31
N GLU A 311 -6.13 7.46 6.02
CA GLU A 311 -5.38 6.37 5.41
C GLU A 311 -3.87 6.54 5.61
N ALA A 312 -3.34 7.73 5.33
CA ALA A 312 -1.92 8.05 5.50
C ALA A 312 -1.49 7.97 6.98
N GLU A 313 -2.32 8.43 7.94
CA GLU A 313 -2.07 8.27 9.37
C GLU A 313 -2.00 6.79 9.76
N ASN A 314 -2.93 5.98 9.26
CA ASN A 314 -3.03 4.56 9.59
C ASN A 314 -1.82 3.73 9.16
N ARG A 315 -1.02 4.19 8.18
CA ARG A 315 0.27 3.58 7.83
C ARG A 315 1.18 3.38 9.03
N MET A 316 1.33 4.41 9.86
CA MET A 316 2.15 4.34 11.07
C MET A 316 1.61 3.32 12.08
N HIS A 317 0.29 3.23 12.26
CA HIS A 317 -0.33 2.33 13.23
C HIS A 317 -0.26 0.87 12.82
N THR A 318 -0.48 0.59 11.53
CA THR A 318 -0.41 -0.78 11.01
C THR A 318 1.03 -1.30 10.90
N ILE A 319 1.98 -0.46 10.49
CA ILE A 319 3.42 -0.77 10.53
C ILE A 319 3.86 -1.09 11.98
N LYS A 320 3.40 -0.28 12.95
CA LYS A 320 3.66 -0.53 14.37
C LYS A 320 3.17 -1.92 14.81
N ALA A 321 1.95 -2.30 14.40
CA ALA A 321 1.38 -3.62 14.71
C ALA A 321 2.20 -4.76 14.07
N VAL A 322 2.61 -4.61 12.81
CA VAL A 322 3.47 -5.58 12.12
C VAL A 322 4.80 -5.77 12.85
N MET A 323 5.49 -4.67 13.19
CA MET A 323 6.76 -4.73 13.91
C MET A 323 6.60 -5.38 15.27
N ALA A 324 5.59 -4.99 16.06
CA ALA A 324 5.33 -5.55 17.39
C ALA A 324 4.96 -7.04 17.36
N ALA A 325 4.25 -7.49 16.33
CA ALA A 325 3.80 -8.87 16.21
C ALA A 325 4.87 -9.83 15.70
N THR A 326 5.84 -9.31 14.92
CA THR A 326 6.90 -10.14 14.31
C THR A 326 8.19 -10.16 15.12
N LEU A 327 8.46 -9.19 15.98
CA LEU A 327 9.61 -9.10 16.87
C LEU A 327 9.35 -9.73 18.23
#